data_7e11c107a1ba627d47a472ef65223ada
#
_entry.id   7e11c107a1ba627d47a472ef65223ada
#
_cell.length_a   1.000
_cell.length_b   1.000
_cell.length_c   1.000
_cell.angle_alpha   90.00
_cell.angle_beta   90.00
_cell.angle_gamma   90.00
#
_symmetry.space_group_name_H-M   'P 1'
#
loop_
_entity.id
_entity.type
_entity.pdbx_description
1 polymer ?
#
loop_
_entity_poly.entity_id
_entity_poly.type
_entity_poly.pdbx_seq_one_letter_code
_entity_poly.pdbx_strand_id
1 'polypeptide(L)'
;MPETMTTYQAPAGQSTGLRPEAATTAAARHAAHAEREKVLHPAVAEALRDAGFARHFVPSRWGGGEGGFEEYLAAVATVSRSDPSAGWCAAVLASLSRMAAFLPEEGQEAVWSRSPDALVVGALVPGGGARAAAGGWLLSGRWPYVSAVHYSDFALLAAQVPLDSGRSQTRFLLVPRSAYGIDRTWDTVGMRGTGSDTLVLDETFVPVGHTFLLNELAAGRGPEGGPAWLRVPHKNVSGLSFAAPILGAAHGALDAWTRTAARKHAAAGPTQPPSVSAELDLARSAAQTDAAELLLTRAARDADLGLLGSEAAGARAQRDHVVAVDLLLDAVGRLQRTGGTGAQSLGGDLQRFWRDANTAAGHAVLKWEPAARRFGSARLREAATDVS
;
A
#
# COMPACT_ATOMS: atom_id res chain seq x y z
N MET A 1 -6.92 4.20 -43.76
CA MET A 1 -5.49 4.34 -43.47
C MET A 1 -5.35 3.96 -42.00
N PRO A 2 -4.69 2.88 -41.64
CA PRO A 2 -4.45 2.58 -40.22
C PRO A 2 -3.37 3.51 -39.68
N GLU A 3 -3.69 4.25 -38.60
CA GLU A 3 -2.72 5.05 -37.90
C GLU A 3 -1.66 4.12 -37.30
N THR A 4 -0.42 4.35 -37.62
CA THR A 4 0.75 3.66 -37.11
C THR A 4 0.83 3.89 -35.59
N MET A 5 0.57 2.86 -34.81
CA MET A 5 0.79 2.85 -33.37
C MET A 5 2.27 3.14 -33.08
N THR A 6 2.54 4.33 -32.54
CA THR A 6 3.88 4.67 -32.02
C THR A 6 4.04 3.99 -30.69
N THR A 7 4.81 2.91 -30.64
CA THR A 7 5.25 2.28 -29.39
C THR A 7 6.09 3.30 -28.60
N TYR A 8 5.73 3.52 -27.33
CA TYR A 8 6.50 4.34 -26.41
C TYR A 8 7.91 3.77 -26.29
N GLN A 9 8.92 4.52 -26.73
CA GLN A 9 10.32 4.27 -26.41
C GLN A 9 10.72 5.15 -25.21
N ALA A 10 11.01 4.53 -24.08
CA ALA A 10 11.54 5.22 -22.92
C ALA A 10 12.85 5.95 -23.29
N PRO A 11 13.09 7.19 -22.86
CA PRO A 11 14.35 7.88 -23.07
C PRO A 11 15.49 7.10 -22.42
N ALA A 12 16.52 6.81 -23.19
CA ALA A 12 17.71 6.08 -22.74
C ALA A 12 18.37 6.83 -21.56
N GLY A 13 18.50 6.16 -20.39
CA GLY A 13 19.27 6.66 -19.25
C GLY A 13 18.51 6.98 -17.97
N GLN A 14 17.20 6.77 -17.87
CA GLN A 14 16.51 6.89 -16.58
C GLN A 14 16.68 5.60 -15.76
N SER A 15 17.20 5.72 -14.53
CA SER A 15 17.18 4.65 -13.54
C SER A 15 15.73 4.16 -13.37
N THR A 16 15.50 2.86 -13.50
CA THR A 16 14.17 2.26 -13.33
C THR A 16 13.76 2.12 -11.87
N GLY A 17 14.68 2.38 -10.93
CA GLY A 17 14.46 2.30 -9.48
C GLY A 17 13.64 3.45 -8.90
N LEU A 18 13.05 3.20 -7.71
CA LEU A 18 12.32 4.20 -6.95
C LEU A 18 13.24 5.33 -6.44
N ARG A 19 12.76 6.58 -6.54
CA ARG A 19 13.48 7.78 -6.09
C ARG A 19 12.58 8.59 -5.14
N PRO A 20 12.45 8.17 -3.87
CA PRO A 20 11.46 8.73 -2.95
C PRO A 20 11.80 10.13 -2.39
N GLU A 21 13.02 10.66 -2.60
CA GLU A 21 13.53 11.85 -1.90
C GLU A 21 12.69 13.11 -2.18
N ALA A 22 12.37 13.36 -3.45
CA ALA A 22 11.54 14.51 -3.83
C ALA A 22 10.10 14.37 -3.29
N ALA A 23 9.54 13.15 -3.35
CA ALA A 23 8.22 12.86 -2.80
C ALA A 23 8.20 13.00 -1.28
N THR A 24 9.25 12.56 -0.58
CA THR A 24 9.43 12.73 0.87
C THR A 24 9.46 14.22 1.25
N THR A 25 10.20 15.03 0.49
CA THR A 25 10.28 16.48 0.72
C THR A 25 8.94 17.16 0.48
N ALA A 26 8.23 16.81 -0.59
CA ALA A 26 6.90 17.35 -0.90
C ALA A 26 5.89 16.92 0.17
N ALA A 27 5.91 15.66 0.60
CA ALA A 27 5.06 15.13 1.68
C ALA A 27 5.26 15.90 2.99
N ALA A 28 6.50 16.11 3.42
CA ALA A 28 6.80 16.90 4.62
C ALA A 28 6.27 18.33 4.54
N ARG A 29 6.44 18.99 3.38
CA ARG A 29 6.00 20.38 3.16
C ARG A 29 4.48 20.52 3.21
N HIS A 30 3.74 19.54 2.72
CA HIS A 30 2.31 19.62 2.51
C HIS A 30 1.47 18.76 3.46
N ALA A 31 2.08 18.13 4.49
CA ALA A 31 1.38 17.28 5.45
C ALA A 31 0.22 18.00 6.17
N ALA A 32 0.43 19.25 6.59
CA ALA A 32 -0.62 20.05 7.23
C ALA A 32 -1.78 20.40 6.27
N HIS A 33 -1.52 20.54 4.98
CA HIS A 33 -2.55 20.68 3.95
C HIS A 33 -3.37 19.41 3.83
N ALA A 34 -2.68 18.26 3.67
CA ALA A 34 -3.32 16.96 3.53
C ALA A 34 -4.23 16.63 4.73
N GLU A 35 -3.79 16.96 5.94
CA GLU A 35 -4.58 16.80 7.16
C GLU A 35 -5.87 17.63 7.16
N ARG A 36 -5.84 18.89 6.70
CA ARG A 36 -7.03 19.78 6.67
C ARG A 36 -7.99 19.42 5.54
N GLU A 37 -7.45 19.27 4.33
CA GLU A 37 -8.26 19.09 3.11
C GLU A 37 -8.71 17.63 2.92
N LYS A 38 -8.19 16.70 3.71
CA LYS A 38 -8.47 15.25 3.67
C LYS A 38 -8.14 14.64 2.30
N VAL A 39 -7.14 15.19 1.63
CA VAL A 39 -6.60 14.76 0.34
C VAL A 39 -5.17 15.26 0.21
N LEU A 40 -4.29 14.52 -0.50
CA LEU A 40 -2.94 15.01 -0.77
C LEU A 40 -2.96 16.36 -1.50
N HIS A 41 -1.92 17.15 -1.29
CA HIS A 41 -1.68 18.30 -2.17
C HIS A 41 -1.27 17.81 -3.57
N PRO A 42 -1.72 18.46 -4.68
CA PRO A 42 -1.37 18.02 -6.05
C PRO A 42 0.12 17.80 -6.27
N ALA A 43 0.98 18.68 -5.74
CA ALA A 43 2.43 18.56 -5.85
C ALA A 43 2.98 17.27 -5.18
N VAL A 44 2.30 16.71 -4.17
CA VAL A 44 2.68 15.42 -3.56
C VAL A 44 2.30 14.28 -4.50
N ALA A 45 1.10 14.30 -5.08
CA ALA A 45 0.66 13.28 -6.02
C ALA A 45 1.57 13.23 -7.26
N GLU A 46 1.96 14.40 -7.79
CA GLU A 46 2.91 14.52 -8.89
C GLU A 46 4.30 13.97 -8.49
N ALA A 47 4.81 14.37 -7.33
CA ALA A 47 6.09 13.88 -6.84
C ALA A 47 6.11 12.35 -6.61
N LEU A 48 4.99 11.75 -6.20
CA LEU A 48 4.86 10.28 -6.09
C LEU A 48 4.89 9.61 -7.47
N ARG A 49 4.26 10.22 -8.49
CA ARG A 49 4.34 9.76 -9.88
C ARG A 49 5.78 9.82 -10.39
N ASP A 50 6.45 10.96 -10.23
CA ASP A 50 7.83 11.20 -10.69
C ASP A 50 8.84 10.31 -9.96
N ALA A 51 8.59 9.97 -8.68
CA ALA A 51 9.38 9.02 -7.90
C ALA A 51 9.31 7.58 -8.45
N GLY A 52 8.35 7.28 -9.34
CA GLY A 52 8.23 6.00 -10.02
C GLY A 52 7.32 4.98 -9.32
N PHE A 53 6.57 5.36 -8.27
CA PHE A 53 5.70 4.40 -7.56
C PHE A 53 4.67 3.75 -8.48
N ALA A 54 4.09 4.47 -9.44
CA ALA A 54 3.13 3.92 -10.38
C ALA A 54 3.76 2.87 -11.31
N ARG A 55 4.98 3.12 -11.81
CA ARG A 55 5.68 2.23 -12.76
C ARG A 55 6.45 1.11 -12.11
N HIS A 56 6.59 1.08 -10.77
CA HIS A 56 7.48 0.17 -10.05
C HIS A 56 7.24 -1.30 -10.38
N PHE A 57 5.99 -1.76 -10.30
CA PHE A 57 5.58 -3.12 -10.64
C PHE A 57 4.95 -3.23 -12.04
N VAL A 58 5.24 -2.31 -12.94
CA VAL A 58 4.79 -2.41 -14.32
C VAL A 58 5.79 -3.26 -15.13
N PRO A 59 5.32 -4.17 -16.00
CA PRO A 59 6.20 -4.95 -16.87
C PRO A 59 7.07 -4.07 -17.76
N SER A 60 8.34 -4.47 -17.98
CA SER A 60 9.33 -3.74 -18.78
C SER A 60 8.88 -3.50 -20.23
N ARG A 61 8.08 -4.42 -20.79
CA ARG A 61 7.49 -4.26 -22.13
C ARG A 61 6.59 -3.01 -22.25
N TRP A 62 6.07 -2.50 -21.14
CA TRP A 62 5.29 -1.27 -21.07
C TRP A 62 6.11 -0.07 -20.55
N GLY A 63 7.45 -0.22 -20.44
CA GLY A 63 8.33 0.82 -19.92
C GLY A 63 8.39 0.88 -18.39
N GLY A 64 7.92 -0.14 -17.69
CA GLY A 64 7.93 -0.23 -16.23
C GLY A 64 9.26 -0.62 -15.63
N GLY A 65 9.33 -0.53 -14.30
CA GLY A 65 10.54 -0.77 -13.52
C GLY A 65 10.83 -2.24 -13.22
N GLU A 66 9.81 -3.10 -13.27
CA GLU A 66 9.89 -4.51 -12.80
C GLU A 66 10.57 -4.65 -11.42
N GLY A 67 10.34 -3.67 -10.53
CA GLY A 67 11.01 -3.58 -9.23
C GLY A 67 10.62 -4.67 -8.23
N GLY A 68 11.37 -4.73 -7.14
CA GLY A 68 11.19 -5.72 -6.09
C GLY A 68 10.38 -5.21 -4.89
N PHE A 69 9.98 -6.15 -4.03
CA PHE A 69 9.23 -5.84 -2.80
C PHE A 69 10.10 -5.20 -1.72
N GLU A 70 11.41 -5.52 -1.66
CA GLU A 70 12.34 -4.93 -0.69
C GLU A 70 12.54 -3.44 -0.98
N GLU A 71 12.79 -3.07 -2.23
CA GLU A 71 12.89 -1.67 -2.67
C GLU A 71 11.57 -0.91 -2.44
N TYR A 72 10.45 -1.54 -2.78
CA TYR A 72 9.12 -0.98 -2.55
C TYR A 72 8.87 -0.68 -1.07
N LEU A 73 9.14 -1.63 -0.16
CA LEU A 73 9.00 -1.48 1.28
C LEU A 73 9.80 -0.28 1.79
N ALA A 74 11.09 -0.22 1.43
CA ALA A 74 12.01 0.84 1.86
C ALA A 74 11.57 2.23 1.37
N ALA A 75 11.19 2.34 0.09
CA ALA A 75 10.77 3.61 -0.49
C ALA A 75 9.44 4.12 0.11
N VAL A 76 8.45 3.24 0.33
CA VAL A 76 7.19 3.61 0.99
C VAL A 76 7.43 4.05 2.42
N ALA A 77 8.25 3.33 3.20
CA ALA A 77 8.60 3.71 4.57
C ALA A 77 9.32 5.08 4.59
N THR A 78 10.20 5.35 3.62
CA THR A 78 10.91 6.64 3.49
C THR A 78 9.93 7.81 3.32
N VAL A 79 8.96 7.72 2.42
CA VAL A 79 7.93 8.77 2.25
C VAL A 79 7.07 8.90 3.51
N SER A 80 6.67 7.76 4.10
CA SER A 80 5.79 7.71 5.27
C SER A 80 6.42 8.28 6.54
N ARG A 81 7.75 8.31 6.63
CA ARG A 81 8.51 8.96 7.72
C ARG A 81 8.22 10.46 7.81
N SER A 82 7.81 11.08 6.70
CA SER A 82 7.39 12.48 6.64
C SER A 82 5.87 12.63 6.72
N ASP A 83 5.13 11.84 5.95
CA ASP A 83 3.66 11.81 5.93
C ASP A 83 3.15 10.40 5.62
N PRO A 84 2.54 9.71 6.62
CA PRO A 84 2.00 8.37 6.43
C PRO A 84 0.88 8.30 5.38
N SER A 85 0.09 9.35 5.21
CA SER A 85 -0.94 9.43 4.18
C SER A 85 -0.35 9.43 2.76
N ALA A 86 0.75 10.16 2.55
CA ALA A 86 1.47 10.17 1.27
C ALA A 86 2.11 8.81 0.99
N GLY A 87 2.76 8.20 1.99
CA GLY A 87 3.32 6.86 1.85
C GLY A 87 2.27 5.77 1.60
N TRP A 88 1.09 5.87 2.22
CA TRP A 88 -0.03 4.98 1.92
C TRP A 88 -0.49 5.10 0.46
N CYS A 89 -0.63 6.32 -0.05
CA CYS A 89 -0.96 6.53 -1.46
C CYS A 89 0.12 5.97 -2.39
N ALA A 90 1.41 6.16 -2.07
CA ALA A 90 2.52 5.55 -2.80
C ALA A 90 2.41 4.02 -2.82
N ALA A 91 2.12 3.40 -1.67
CA ALA A 91 1.93 1.97 -1.54
C ALA A 91 0.75 1.46 -2.38
N VAL A 92 -0.38 2.15 -2.35
CA VAL A 92 -1.57 1.80 -3.13
C VAL A 92 -1.27 1.90 -4.62
N LEU A 93 -0.68 2.99 -5.10
CA LEU A 93 -0.37 3.19 -6.52
C LEU A 93 0.52 2.07 -7.06
N ALA A 94 1.59 1.70 -6.35
CA ALA A 94 2.48 0.62 -6.78
C ALA A 94 1.78 -0.76 -6.72
N SER A 95 1.06 -1.07 -5.64
CA SER A 95 0.41 -2.37 -5.51
C SER A 95 -0.77 -2.57 -6.45
N LEU A 96 -1.52 -1.51 -6.78
CA LEU A 96 -2.60 -1.60 -7.76
C LEU A 96 -2.07 -1.71 -9.19
N SER A 97 -0.93 -1.09 -9.53
CA SER A 97 -0.25 -1.34 -10.80
C SER A 97 0.22 -2.80 -10.91
N ARG A 98 0.77 -3.40 -9.82
CA ARG A 98 1.05 -4.84 -9.79
C ARG A 98 -0.20 -5.66 -10.06
N MET A 99 -1.35 -5.29 -9.49
CA MET A 99 -2.62 -6.01 -9.72
C MET A 99 -3.11 -5.82 -11.16
N ALA A 100 -2.98 -4.64 -11.75
CA ALA A 100 -3.33 -4.39 -13.14
C ALA A 100 -2.52 -5.24 -14.13
N ALA A 101 -1.32 -5.70 -13.75
CA ALA A 101 -0.52 -6.61 -14.57
C ALA A 101 -1.10 -8.04 -14.66
N PHE A 102 -2.15 -8.37 -13.89
CA PHE A 102 -2.94 -9.59 -14.05
C PHE A 102 -4.02 -9.48 -15.14
N LEU A 103 -4.26 -8.29 -15.67
CA LEU A 103 -5.15 -8.11 -16.82
C LEU A 103 -4.61 -8.85 -18.05
N PRO A 104 -5.48 -9.32 -18.95
CA PRO A 104 -5.10 -9.69 -20.30
C PRO A 104 -4.36 -8.54 -21.01
N GLU A 105 -3.69 -8.84 -22.12
CA GLU A 105 -2.88 -7.88 -22.85
C GLU A 105 -3.66 -6.61 -23.24
N GLU A 106 -4.89 -6.76 -23.73
CA GLU A 106 -5.80 -5.66 -24.05
C GLU A 106 -6.01 -4.69 -22.87
N GLY A 107 -6.21 -5.23 -21.66
CA GLY A 107 -6.39 -4.42 -20.46
C GLY A 107 -5.08 -3.74 -20.02
N GLN A 108 -3.93 -4.42 -20.15
CA GLN A 108 -2.63 -3.84 -19.88
C GLN A 108 -2.29 -2.73 -20.86
N GLU A 109 -2.59 -2.92 -22.16
CA GLU A 109 -2.44 -1.90 -23.21
C GLU A 109 -3.29 -0.67 -22.90
N ALA A 110 -4.55 -0.87 -22.50
CA ALA A 110 -5.43 0.25 -22.11
C ALA A 110 -4.84 1.10 -20.99
N VAL A 111 -4.14 0.48 -20.01
CA VAL A 111 -3.52 1.18 -18.88
C VAL A 111 -2.22 1.86 -19.32
N TRP A 112 -1.31 1.15 -20.02
CA TRP A 112 0.09 1.56 -20.10
C TRP A 112 0.59 1.94 -21.50
N SER A 113 -0.20 1.80 -22.56
CA SER A 113 0.25 2.14 -23.92
C SER A 113 0.69 3.60 -24.08
N ARG A 114 0.15 4.51 -23.26
CA ARG A 114 0.51 5.94 -23.28
C ARG A 114 1.64 6.29 -22.32
N SER A 115 1.69 5.63 -21.15
CA SER A 115 2.69 5.89 -20.13
C SER A 115 2.71 4.76 -19.09
N PRO A 116 3.89 4.30 -18.64
CA PRO A 116 4.01 3.39 -17.48
C PRO A 116 3.58 4.03 -16.16
N ASP A 117 3.43 5.35 -16.11
CA ASP A 117 3.10 6.13 -14.92
C ASP A 117 1.61 6.36 -14.72
N ALA A 118 0.76 5.62 -15.42
CA ALA A 118 -0.67 5.67 -15.19
C ALA A 118 -1.01 5.32 -13.74
N LEU A 119 -1.77 6.20 -13.08
CA LEU A 119 -2.14 6.03 -11.67
C LEU A 119 -3.36 5.11 -11.56
N VAL A 120 -3.13 3.88 -11.14
CA VAL A 120 -4.18 2.90 -10.89
C VAL A 120 -4.52 2.89 -9.40
N VAL A 121 -5.79 3.08 -9.09
CA VAL A 121 -6.37 2.91 -7.74
C VAL A 121 -7.35 1.75 -7.73
N GLY A 122 -7.93 1.40 -6.58
CA GLY A 122 -8.91 0.32 -6.59
C GLY A 122 -9.52 -0.02 -5.26
N ALA A 123 -10.49 -0.91 -5.32
CA ALA A 123 -11.13 -1.52 -4.16
C ALA A 123 -11.16 -3.04 -4.30
N LEU A 124 -10.64 -3.74 -3.28
CA LEU A 124 -10.50 -5.19 -3.29
C LEU A 124 -11.74 -5.89 -2.72
N VAL A 125 -12.56 -5.15 -1.99
CA VAL A 125 -13.85 -5.66 -1.48
C VAL A 125 -14.92 -5.35 -2.51
N PRO A 126 -15.75 -6.33 -2.91
CA PRO A 126 -16.84 -6.10 -3.84
C PRO A 126 -17.81 -5.04 -3.32
N GLY A 127 -17.91 -3.90 -3.99
CA GLY A 127 -18.79 -2.78 -3.68
C GLY A 127 -19.92 -2.58 -4.69
N GLY A 128 -19.99 -3.46 -5.70
CA GLY A 128 -20.99 -3.42 -6.76
C GLY A 128 -21.25 -4.77 -7.37
N GLY A 129 -22.19 -4.79 -8.33
CA GLY A 129 -22.55 -5.94 -9.14
C GLY A 129 -22.21 -5.73 -10.60
N ALA A 130 -21.95 -6.85 -11.28
CA ALA A 130 -21.79 -6.86 -12.72
C ALA A 130 -22.77 -7.88 -13.34
N ARG A 131 -23.45 -7.48 -14.43
CA ARG A 131 -24.27 -8.38 -15.24
C ARG A 131 -23.61 -8.65 -16.59
N ALA A 132 -23.77 -9.84 -17.10
CA ALA A 132 -23.21 -10.21 -18.40
C ALA A 132 -23.80 -9.35 -19.53
N ALA A 133 -22.95 -8.97 -20.46
CA ALA A 133 -23.31 -8.31 -21.71
C ALA A 133 -22.46 -8.89 -22.84
N ALA A 134 -22.86 -8.67 -24.09
CA ALA A 134 -22.11 -9.18 -25.23
C ALA A 134 -20.66 -8.61 -25.21
N GLY A 135 -19.66 -9.49 -25.11
CA GLY A 135 -18.25 -9.13 -25.08
C GLY A 135 -17.72 -8.58 -23.76
N GLY A 136 -18.52 -8.59 -22.68
CA GLY A 136 -18.06 -8.06 -21.40
C GLY A 136 -19.12 -8.03 -20.30
N TRP A 137 -19.07 -6.99 -19.50
CA TRP A 137 -19.87 -6.83 -18.30
C TRP A 137 -20.43 -5.41 -18.19
N LEU A 138 -21.65 -5.26 -17.71
CA LEU A 138 -22.18 -3.98 -17.26
C LEU A 138 -22.00 -3.89 -15.76
N LEU A 139 -21.14 -2.98 -15.32
CA LEU A 139 -20.73 -2.79 -13.94
C LEU A 139 -21.40 -1.54 -13.35
N SER A 140 -21.94 -1.66 -12.15
CA SER A 140 -22.43 -0.52 -11.36
C SER A 140 -22.22 -0.75 -9.87
N GLY A 141 -22.10 0.32 -9.10
CA GLY A 141 -21.95 0.20 -7.64
C GLY A 141 -21.26 1.38 -6.97
N ARG A 142 -20.95 1.16 -5.68
CA ARG A 142 -20.29 2.14 -4.82
C ARG A 142 -19.16 1.43 -4.07
N TRP A 143 -17.94 1.93 -4.23
CA TRP A 143 -16.75 1.39 -3.57
C TRP A 143 -16.20 2.43 -2.61
N PRO A 144 -16.44 2.27 -1.29
CA PRO A 144 -15.84 3.14 -0.28
C PRO A 144 -14.34 2.85 -0.11
N TYR A 145 -13.64 3.78 0.51
CA TYR A 145 -12.23 3.64 0.90
C TYR A 145 -11.24 3.50 -0.26
N VAL A 146 -11.51 4.15 -1.40
CA VAL A 146 -10.60 4.17 -2.54
C VAL A 146 -9.54 5.25 -2.35
N SER A 147 -8.39 4.87 -1.80
CA SER A 147 -7.29 5.80 -1.54
C SER A 147 -6.71 6.38 -2.83
N ALA A 148 -6.27 7.64 -2.79
CA ALA A 148 -5.72 8.41 -3.92
C ALA A 148 -6.69 8.57 -5.11
N VAL A 149 -7.99 8.33 -4.95
CA VAL A 149 -8.98 8.33 -6.03
C VAL A 149 -9.05 9.65 -6.82
N HIS A 150 -8.70 10.77 -6.18
CA HIS A 150 -8.70 12.09 -6.80
C HIS A 150 -7.63 12.29 -7.88
N TYR A 151 -6.60 11.45 -7.88
CA TYR A 151 -5.45 11.54 -8.79
C TYR A 151 -5.36 10.35 -9.76
N SER A 152 -6.35 9.47 -9.74
CA SER A 152 -6.35 8.26 -10.54
C SER A 152 -6.60 8.51 -12.03
N ASP A 153 -5.93 7.74 -12.86
CA ASP A 153 -6.21 7.61 -14.30
C ASP A 153 -7.15 6.43 -14.57
N PHE A 154 -7.04 5.37 -13.74
CA PHE A 154 -7.87 4.17 -13.80
C PHE A 154 -8.24 3.69 -12.39
N ALA A 155 -9.34 2.94 -12.30
CA ALA A 155 -9.71 2.20 -11.11
C ALA A 155 -9.91 0.72 -11.42
N LEU A 156 -9.37 -0.13 -10.53
CA LEU A 156 -9.53 -1.59 -10.57
C LEU A 156 -10.50 -1.99 -9.46
N LEU A 157 -11.71 -2.38 -9.84
CA LEU A 157 -12.84 -2.55 -8.91
C LEU A 157 -13.25 -4.03 -8.80
N ALA A 158 -13.28 -4.55 -7.57
CA ALA A 158 -13.84 -5.87 -7.31
C ALA A 158 -15.36 -5.83 -7.39
N ALA A 159 -15.94 -6.80 -8.10
CA ALA A 159 -17.40 -7.00 -8.16
C ALA A 159 -17.75 -8.50 -8.13
N GLN A 160 -18.97 -8.78 -7.68
CA GLN A 160 -19.56 -10.12 -7.81
C GLN A 160 -20.15 -10.27 -9.21
N VAL A 161 -19.72 -11.32 -9.89
CA VAL A 161 -20.16 -11.66 -11.24
C VAL A 161 -20.93 -12.97 -11.17
N PRO A 162 -22.20 -13.03 -11.64
CA PRO A 162 -22.96 -14.25 -11.66
C PRO A 162 -22.39 -15.24 -12.68
N LEU A 163 -22.51 -16.52 -12.36
CA LEU A 163 -22.19 -17.66 -13.23
C LEU A 163 -23.48 -18.35 -13.64
N ASP A 164 -23.46 -19.04 -14.79
CA ASP A 164 -24.61 -19.84 -15.29
C ASP A 164 -25.06 -20.94 -14.30
N SER A 165 -24.16 -21.36 -13.41
CA SER A 165 -24.43 -22.32 -12.32
C SER A 165 -25.26 -21.76 -11.17
N GLY A 166 -25.68 -20.49 -11.20
CA GLY A 166 -26.33 -19.78 -10.09
C GLY A 166 -25.38 -19.37 -8.95
N ARG A 167 -24.08 -19.67 -9.05
CA ARG A 167 -23.04 -19.20 -8.14
C ARG A 167 -22.51 -17.84 -8.60
N SER A 168 -21.72 -17.16 -7.78
CA SER A 168 -20.99 -15.96 -8.17
C SER A 168 -19.49 -16.12 -7.97
N GLN A 169 -18.71 -15.34 -8.69
CA GLN A 169 -17.27 -15.24 -8.52
C GLN A 169 -16.85 -13.77 -8.40
N THR A 170 -15.80 -13.50 -7.65
CA THR A 170 -15.22 -12.16 -7.58
C THR A 170 -14.29 -11.95 -8.77
N ARG A 171 -14.53 -10.86 -9.49
CA ARG A 171 -13.72 -10.41 -10.61
C ARG A 171 -13.28 -8.98 -10.39
N PHE A 172 -12.07 -8.65 -10.81
CA PHE A 172 -11.60 -7.28 -10.92
C PHE A 172 -11.89 -6.74 -12.31
N LEU A 173 -12.44 -5.52 -12.36
CA LEU A 173 -12.82 -4.85 -13.59
C LEU A 173 -12.14 -3.47 -13.64
N LEU A 174 -11.45 -3.21 -14.73
CA LEU A 174 -10.74 -1.96 -14.97
C LEU A 174 -11.68 -0.94 -15.59
N VAL A 175 -11.76 0.26 -15.01
CA VAL A 175 -12.53 1.39 -15.52
C VAL A 175 -11.66 2.65 -15.63
N PRO A 176 -11.80 3.46 -16.70
CA PRO A 176 -11.06 4.72 -16.84
C PRO A 176 -11.65 5.80 -15.93
N ARG A 177 -10.84 6.83 -15.61
CA ARG A 177 -11.25 7.96 -14.77
C ARG A 177 -12.55 8.65 -15.22
N SER A 178 -12.77 8.70 -16.51
CA SER A 178 -13.96 9.34 -17.10
C SER A 178 -15.28 8.59 -16.83
N ALA A 179 -15.22 7.36 -16.36
CA ALA A 179 -16.41 6.50 -16.17
C ALA A 179 -17.05 6.65 -14.80
N TYR A 180 -16.39 7.25 -13.80
CA TYR A 180 -16.90 7.27 -12.42
C TYR A 180 -16.87 8.64 -11.76
N GLY A 181 -17.81 8.83 -10.83
CA GLY A 181 -17.86 9.93 -9.89
C GLY A 181 -17.14 9.61 -8.57
N ILE A 182 -16.91 10.64 -7.77
CA ILE A 182 -16.30 10.54 -6.43
C ILE A 182 -17.21 11.27 -5.44
N ASP A 183 -17.69 10.53 -4.44
CA ASP A 183 -18.41 11.12 -3.30
C ASP A 183 -17.42 11.33 -2.14
N ARG A 184 -17.33 12.56 -1.65
CA ARG A 184 -16.47 12.96 -0.52
C ARG A 184 -17.02 12.37 0.78
N THR A 185 -16.52 11.21 1.18
CA THR A 185 -16.98 10.45 2.36
C THR A 185 -15.87 10.19 3.38
N TRP A 186 -14.60 10.51 3.04
CA TRP A 186 -13.47 10.23 3.91
C TRP A 186 -13.35 11.26 5.03
N ASP A 187 -13.82 10.89 6.24
CA ASP A 187 -13.72 11.70 7.46
C ASP A 187 -13.31 10.84 8.65
N THR A 188 -12.03 10.77 8.92
CA THR A 188 -11.41 9.84 9.86
C THR A 188 -10.46 10.54 10.81
N VAL A 189 -10.11 9.88 11.92
CA VAL A 189 -9.19 10.42 12.93
C VAL A 189 -7.75 10.47 12.48
N GLY A 190 -7.34 9.58 11.58
CA GLY A 190 -5.98 9.50 11.01
C GLY A 190 -6.02 9.11 9.54
N MET A 191 -4.86 9.10 8.88
CA MET A 191 -4.76 8.84 7.44
C MET A 191 -5.62 9.79 6.59
N ARG A 192 -5.85 11.00 7.10
CA ARG A 192 -6.80 11.96 6.52
C ARG A 192 -6.40 12.36 5.10
N GLY A 193 -5.10 12.54 4.86
CA GLY A 193 -4.56 12.96 3.56
C GLY A 193 -4.70 11.93 2.43
N THR A 194 -5.12 10.70 2.71
CA THR A 194 -5.23 9.67 1.66
C THR A 194 -6.37 9.92 0.68
N GLY A 195 -7.36 10.77 1.04
CA GLY A 195 -8.53 11.01 0.21
C GLY A 195 -9.26 9.72 -0.16
N SER A 196 -9.43 8.81 0.82
CA SER A 196 -10.02 7.48 0.60
C SER A 196 -11.54 7.56 0.46
N ASP A 197 -11.98 8.36 -0.47
CA ASP A 197 -13.37 8.65 -0.74
C ASP A 197 -14.10 7.48 -1.44
N THR A 198 -15.41 7.61 -1.62
CA THR A 198 -16.24 6.60 -2.27
C THR A 198 -16.26 6.83 -3.78
N LEU A 199 -15.81 5.83 -4.55
CA LEU A 199 -15.99 5.79 -5.99
C LEU A 199 -17.42 5.32 -6.31
N VAL A 200 -18.10 6.07 -7.19
CA VAL A 200 -19.47 5.77 -7.63
C VAL A 200 -19.46 5.54 -9.14
N LEU A 201 -20.00 4.41 -9.55
CA LEU A 201 -20.11 4.02 -10.95
C LEU A 201 -21.55 3.72 -11.29
N ASP A 202 -22.10 4.47 -12.23
CA ASP A 202 -23.34 4.12 -12.91
C ASP A 202 -23.07 3.00 -13.90
N GLU A 203 -24.13 2.44 -14.50
CA GLU A 203 -23.98 1.31 -15.40
C GLU A 203 -22.98 1.61 -16.53
N THR A 204 -21.83 0.93 -16.48
CA THR A 204 -20.70 1.12 -17.40
C THR A 204 -20.28 -0.21 -18.00
N PHE A 205 -20.12 -0.25 -19.32
CA PHE A 205 -19.63 -1.44 -20.01
C PHE A 205 -18.11 -1.59 -19.82
N VAL A 206 -17.70 -2.80 -19.40
CA VAL A 206 -16.30 -3.21 -19.24
C VAL A 206 -16.04 -4.43 -20.12
N PRO A 207 -15.13 -4.35 -21.12
CA PRO A 207 -14.77 -5.48 -21.97
C PRO A 207 -14.21 -6.66 -21.18
N VAL A 208 -14.37 -7.88 -21.67
CA VAL A 208 -13.80 -9.07 -21.01
C VAL A 208 -12.29 -8.99 -20.87
N GLY A 209 -11.59 -8.42 -21.84
CA GLY A 209 -10.14 -8.18 -21.82
C GLY A 209 -9.66 -7.19 -20.76
N HIS A 210 -10.58 -6.41 -20.17
CA HIS A 210 -10.30 -5.48 -19.07
C HIS A 210 -10.60 -6.09 -17.68
N THR A 211 -10.60 -7.41 -17.58
CA THR A 211 -10.96 -8.08 -16.32
C THR A 211 -10.10 -9.31 -16.03
N PHE A 212 -9.95 -9.64 -14.74
CA PHE A 212 -9.34 -10.90 -14.28
C PHE A 212 -10.01 -11.42 -13.01
N LEU A 213 -9.77 -12.68 -12.66
CA LEU A 213 -10.38 -13.32 -11.50
C LEU A 213 -9.56 -13.09 -10.21
N LEU A 214 -10.26 -12.89 -9.09
CA LEU A 214 -9.60 -12.85 -7.77
C LEU A 214 -8.76 -14.11 -7.51
N ASN A 215 -9.21 -15.27 -7.96
CA ASN A 215 -8.47 -16.53 -7.75
C ASN A 215 -7.11 -16.57 -8.48
N GLU A 216 -6.95 -15.87 -9.59
CA GLU A 216 -5.68 -15.73 -10.30
C GLU A 216 -4.69 -14.91 -9.47
N LEU A 217 -5.13 -13.75 -8.98
CA LEU A 217 -4.35 -12.91 -8.08
C LEU A 217 -3.98 -13.64 -6.78
N ALA A 218 -4.96 -14.30 -6.15
CA ALA A 218 -4.78 -15.01 -4.89
C ALA A 218 -3.77 -16.16 -4.99
N ALA A 219 -3.68 -16.80 -6.17
CA ALA A 219 -2.78 -17.91 -6.42
C ALA A 219 -1.45 -17.49 -7.07
N GLY A 220 -1.26 -16.22 -7.43
CA GLY A 220 -0.08 -15.77 -8.17
C GLY A 220 -0.03 -16.35 -9.59
N ARG A 221 -1.18 -16.48 -10.26
CA ARG A 221 -1.27 -16.95 -11.64
C ARG A 221 -1.48 -15.76 -12.58
N GLY A 222 -0.44 -14.96 -12.73
CA GLY A 222 -0.42 -13.90 -13.74
C GLY A 222 -0.25 -14.43 -15.17
N PRO A 223 -0.32 -13.54 -16.18
CA PRO A 223 -0.10 -13.90 -17.58
C PRO A 223 1.21 -14.65 -17.81
N GLU A 224 1.18 -15.60 -18.77
CA GLU A 224 2.36 -16.38 -19.14
C GLU A 224 3.50 -15.48 -19.64
N GLY A 225 4.74 -15.83 -19.29
CA GLY A 225 5.91 -14.99 -19.64
C GLY A 225 6.06 -13.69 -18.83
N GLY A 226 5.14 -13.40 -17.92
CA GLY A 226 5.22 -12.20 -17.08
C GLY A 226 6.33 -12.25 -16.02
N PRO A 227 6.64 -11.08 -15.40
CA PRO A 227 7.65 -10.93 -14.36
C PRO A 227 7.49 -11.88 -13.18
N ALA A 228 8.61 -12.20 -12.51
CA ALA A 228 8.64 -13.15 -11.39
C ALA A 228 7.68 -12.80 -10.25
N TRP A 229 7.53 -11.52 -9.93
CA TRP A 229 6.64 -11.06 -8.86
C TRP A 229 5.14 -11.31 -9.14
N LEU A 230 4.71 -11.59 -10.38
CA LEU A 230 3.34 -12.05 -10.68
C LEU A 230 3.06 -13.45 -10.13
N ARG A 231 4.09 -14.27 -9.95
CA ARG A 231 3.96 -15.61 -9.39
C ARG A 231 3.88 -15.64 -7.86
N VAL A 232 4.08 -14.49 -7.20
CA VAL A 232 3.92 -14.37 -5.76
C VAL A 232 2.43 -14.21 -5.42
N PRO A 233 1.81 -15.14 -4.66
CA PRO A 233 0.42 -15.04 -4.24
C PRO A 233 0.15 -13.72 -3.50
N HIS A 234 -0.87 -12.97 -3.92
CA HIS A 234 -1.15 -11.64 -3.36
C HIS A 234 -1.33 -11.65 -1.84
N LYS A 235 -1.99 -12.67 -1.30
CA LYS A 235 -2.18 -12.83 0.16
C LYS A 235 -0.88 -12.90 0.96
N ASN A 236 0.25 -13.29 0.32
CA ASN A 236 1.55 -13.44 0.99
C ASN A 236 2.35 -12.13 1.04
N VAL A 237 1.98 -11.12 0.24
CA VAL A 237 2.67 -9.81 0.16
C VAL A 237 1.77 -8.61 0.41
N SER A 238 0.44 -8.78 0.39
CA SER A 238 -0.50 -7.67 0.58
C SER A 238 -0.31 -6.94 1.91
N GLY A 239 0.14 -7.63 2.96
CA GLY A 239 0.46 -7.01 4.25
C GLY A 239 1.57 -5.97 4.17
N LEU A 240 2.54 -6.11 3.26
CA LEU A 240 3.62 -5.14 3.07
C LEU A 240 3.08 -3.76 2.68
N SER A 241 2.07 -3.72 1.80
CA SER A 241 1.47 -2.45 1.34
C SER A 241 0.87 -1.62 2.47
N PHE A 242 0.43 -2.26 3.54
CA PHE A 242 -0.22 -1.60 4.68
C PHE A 242 0.71 -1.46 5.88
N ALA A 243 1.70 -2.36 6.05
CA ALA A 243 2.70 -2.29 7.11
C ALA A 243 3.80 -1.26 6.81
N ALA A 244 4.20 -1.08 5.55
CA ALA A 244 5.24 -0.14 5.17
C ALA A 244 4.92 1.33 5.56
N PRO A 245 3.70 1.85 5.35
CA PRO A 245 3.34 3.17 5.85
C PRO A 245 3.40 3.29 7.37
N ILE A 246 3.05 2.23 8.10
CA ILE A 246 3.10 2.21 9.58
C ILE A 246 4.56 2.18 10.06
N LEU A 247 5.44 1.46 9.37
CA LEU A 247 6.89 1.48 9.64
C LEU A 247 7.44 2.90 9.51
N GLY A 248 7.16 3.59 8.41
CA GLY A 248 7.57 4.97 8.22
C GLY A 248 6.98 5.91 9.28
N ALA A 249 5.70 5.73 9.65
CA ALA A 249 5.07 6.49 10.74
C ALA A 249 5.80 6.30 12.08
N ALA A 250 6.26 5.08 12.39
CA ALA A 250 7.02 4.80 13.61
C ALA A 250 8.39 5.49 13.60
N HIS A 251 9.11 5.46 12.48
CA HIS A 251 10.36 6.23 12.33
C HIS A 251 10.11 7.73 12.47
N GLY A 252 9.05 8.28 11.85
CA GLY A 252 8.66 9.68 11.99
C GLY A 252 8.31 10.06 13.43
N ALA A 253 7.62 9.18 14.15
CA ALA A 253 7.30 9.35 15.57
C ALA A 253 8.54 9.33 16.45
N LEU A 254 9.49 8.41 16.22
CA LEU A 254 10.79 8.36 16.89
C LEU A 254 11.55 9.67 16.70
N ASP A 255 11.64 10.18 15.47
CA ASP A 255 12.30 11.44 15.16
C ASP A 255 11.64 12.63 15.87
N ALA A 256 10.31 12.73 15.81
CA ALA A 256 9.58 13.84 16.41
C ALA A 256 9.71 13.84 17.94
N TRP A 257 9.62 12.66 18.55
CA TRP A 257 9.79 12.48 19.98
C TRP A 257 11.21 12.81 20.42
N THR A 258 12.24 12.27 19.73
CA THR A 258 13.67 12.50 20.03
C THR A 258 14.02 13.99 19.93
N ARG A 259 13.58 14.68 18.87
CA ARG A 259 13.76 16.14 18.74
C ARG A 259 13.15 16.91 19.91
N THR A 260 11.98 16.47 20.39
CA THR A 260 11.30 17.11 21.51
C THR A 260 12.01 16.84 22.84
N ALA A 261 12.45 15.60 23.08
CA ALA A 261 13.24 15.22 24.26
C ALA A 261 14.59 15.96 24.30
N ALA A 262 15.29 16.04 23.17
CA ALA A 262 16.54 16.77 23.05
C ALA A 262 16.38 18.29 23.37
N ARG A 263 15.30 18.92 22.87
CA ARG A 263 15.01 20.33 23.21
C ARG A 263 14.73 20.53 24.69
N LYS A 264 13.98 19.64 25.33
CA LYS A 264 13.71 19.68 26.78
C LYS A 264 15.01 19.53 27.58
N HIS A 265 15.87 18.57 27.20
CA HIS A 265 17.15 18.37 27.83
C HIS A 265 18.07 19.60 27.70
N ALA A 266 18.20 20.18 26.51
CA ALA A 266 18.98 21.39 26.29
C ALA A 266 18.46 22.57 27.12
N ALA A 267 17.15 22.74 27.28
CA ALA A 267 16.54 23.80 28.10
C ALA A 267 16.77 23.60 29.59
N ALA A 268 16.98 22.36 30.06
CA ALA A 268 17.28 22.08 31.47
C ALA A 268 18.74 22.43 31.87
N GLY A 269 19.59 22.66 30.90
CA GLY A 269 20.99 23.09 31.08
C GLY A 269 22.01 21.95 31.04
N PRO A 270 23.29 22.28 30.79
CA PRO A 270 24.36 21.32 30.46
C PRO A 270 24.78 20.39 31.64
N THR A 271 24.38 20.73 32.86
CA THR A 271 24.73 19.96 34.07
C THR A 271 23.67 18.91 34.44
N GLN A 272 22.47 18.96 33.84
CA GLN A 272 21.46 17.95 34.08
C GLN A 272 21.62 16.75 33.13
N PRO A 273 21.71 15.51 33.64
CA PRO A 273 21.71 14.33 32.79
C PRO A 273 20.35 14.17 32.10
N PRO A 274 20.30 13.47 30.95
CA PRO A 274 19.03 13.08 30.34
C PRO A 274 18.14 12.33 31.34
N SER A 275 16.83 12.42 31.16
CA SER A 275 15.89 11.64 31.97
C SER A 275 16.05 10.15 31.70
N VAL A 276 16.33 9.36 32.71
CA VAL A 276 16.45 7.89 32.61
C VAL A 276 15.20 7.26 31.98
N SER A 277 14.00 7.73 32.33
CA SER A 277 12.77 7.26 31.72
C SER A 277 12.69 7.57 30.21
N ALA A 278 13.17 8.74 29.79
CA ALA A 278 13.23 9.11 28.38
C ALA A 278 14.21 8.22 27.58
N GLU A 279 15.37 7.90 28.17
CA GLU A 279 16.36 7.00 27.55
C GLU A 279 15.78 5.58 27.40
N LEU A 280 15.09 5.05 28.45
CA LEU A 280 14.48 3.73 28.41
C LEU A 280 13.34 3.65 27.38
N ASP A 281 12.48 4.68 27.30
CA ASP A 281 11.38 4.73 26.34
C ASP A 281 11.90 4.82 24.90
N LEU A 282 12.93 5.64 24.65
CA LEU A 282 13.57 5.76 23.35
C LEU A 282 14.21 4.44 22.93
N ALA A 283 15.06 3.85 23.77
CA ALA A 283 15.76 2.61 23.47
C ALA A 283 14.78 1.46 23.16
N ARG A 284 13.71 1.32 23.95
CA ARG A 284 12.70 0.28 23.74
C ARG A 284 11.89 0.50 22.47
N SER A 285 11.51 1.74 22.18
CA SER A 285 10.74 2.07 20.98
C SER A 285 11.56 1.88 19.71
N ALA A 286 12.85 2.28 19.74
CA ALA A 286 13.77 2.05 18.64
C ALA A 286 13.96 0.54 18.37
N ALA A 287 14.23 -0.25 19.40
CA ALA A 287 14.42 -1.70 19.28
C ALA A 287 13.17 -2.42 18.71
N GLN A 288 11.94 -1.98 19.09
CA GLN A 288 10.71 -2.54 18.52
C GLN A 288 10.53 -2.14 17.05
N THR A 289 10.89 -0.91 16.69
CA THR A 289 10.83 -0.46 15.28
C THR A 289 11.84 -1.23 14.43
N ASP A 290 13.08 -1.40 14.89
CA ASP A 290 14.12 -2.18 14.21
C ASP A 290 13.69 -3.65 14.02
N ALA A 291 13.13 -4.28 15.07
CA ALA A 291 12.63 -5.65 15.00
C ALA A 291 11.49 -5.80 13.99
N ALA A 292 10.57 -4.84 13.93
CA ALA A 292 9.48 -4.81 12.95
C ALA A 292 10.02 -4.67 11.52
N GLU A 293 10.98 -3.77 11.32
CA GLU A 293 11.63 -3.57 10.01
C GLU A 293 12.33 -4.83 9.53
N LEU A 294 13.06 -5.54 10.39
CA LEU A 294 13.69 -6.82 10.07
C LEU A 294 12.68 -7.89 9.65
N LEU A 295 11.51 -7.97 10.31
CA LEU A 295 10.44 -8.90 9.93
C LEU A 295 9.86 -8.57 8.55
N LEU A 296 9.60 -7.30 8.28
CA LEU A 296 9.04 -6.84 7.00
C LEU A 296 10.04 -6.98 5.86
N THR A 297 11.31 -6.63 6.08
CA THR A 297 12.40 -6.78 5.09
C THR A 297 12.61 -8.24 4.73
N ARG A 298 12.58 -9.16 5.72
CA ARG A 298 12.64 -10.60 5.43
C ARG A 298 11.50 -11.05 4.54
N ALA A 299 10.26 -10.65 4.86
CA ALA A 299 9.10 -11.04 4.06
C ALA A 299 9.15 -10.48 2.63
N ALA A 300 9.63 -9.26 2.46
CA ALA A 300 9.82 -8.63 1.16
C ALA A 300 10.91 -9.33 0.34
N ARG A 301 12.06 -9.60 0.94
CA ARG A 301 13.18 -10.35 0.32
C ARG A 301 12.78 -11.78 -0.05
N ASP A 302 12.07 -12.49 0.83
CA ASP A 302 11.56 -13.84 0.53
C ASP A 302 10.60 -13.81 -0.68
N ALA A 303 9.82 -12.74 -0.86
CA ALA A 303 8.98 -12.53 -2.04
C ALA A 303 9.81 -12.32 -3.31
N ASP A 304 10.84 -11.48 -3.25
CA ASP A 304 11.74 -11.20 -4.38
C ASP A 304 12.52 -12.44 -4.82
N LEU A 305 12.92 -13.29 -3.87
CA LEU A 305 13.60 -14.55 -4.13
C LEU A 305 12.66 -15.70 -4.55
N GLY A 306 11.34 -15.45 -4.64
CA GLY A 306 10.36 -16.46 -5.02
C GLY A 306 10.13 -17.53 -3.94
N LEU A 307 10.53 -17.29 -2.70
CA LEU A 307 10.46 -18.26 -1.60
C LEU A 307 9.07 -18.37 -0.95
N LEU A 308 8.11 -17.50 -1.32
CA LEU A 308 6.75 -17.49 -0.75
C LEU A 308 5.75 -18.41 -1.48
N GLY A 309 6.22 -19.37 -2.25
CA GLY A 309 5.36 -20.29 -3.00
C GLY A 309 4.70 -21.37 -2.14
N SER A 310 5.31 -21.79 -1.01
CA SER A 310 4.72 -22.77 -0.11
C SER A 310 3.71 -22.13 0.86
N GLU A 311 2.72 -22.94 1.34
CA GLU A 311 1.76 -22.46 2.32
C GLU A 311 2.42 -22.04 3.63
N ALA A 312 3.43 -22.78 4.09
CA ALA A 312 4.17 -22.47 5.31
C ALA A 312 4.94 -21.14 5.21
N ALA A 313 5.65 -20.92 4.11
CA ALA A 313 6.39 -19.67 3.88
C ALA A 313 5.44 -18.47 3.76
N GLY A 314 4.35 -18.62 3.00
CA GLY A 314 3.34 -17.58 2.88
C GLY A 314 2.60 -17.27 4.20
N ALA A 315 2.31 -18.30 5.00
CA ALA A 315 1.71 -18.14 6.32
C ALA A 315 2.66 -17.43 7.30
N ARG A 316 3.97 -17.74 7.24
CA ARG A 316 5.01 -17.02 8.00
C ARG A 316 5.06 -15.55 7.62
N ALA A 317 5.10 -15.22 6.32
CA ALA A 317 5.12 -13.84 5.87
C ALA A 317 3.90 -13.05 6.36
N GLN A 318 2.70 -13.61 6.26
CA GLN A 318 1.49 -12.97 6.75
C GLN A 318 1.53 -12.74 8.28
N ARG A 319 2.00 -13.72 9.07
CA ARG A 319 2.21 -13.55 10.51
C ARG A 319 3.19 -12.42 10.79
N ASP A 320 4.31 -12.38 10.06
CA ASP A 320 5.38 -11.39 10.25
C ASP A 320 4.89 -9.96 9.98
N HIS A 321 4.05 -9.76 8.97
CA HIS A 321 3.42 -8.45 8.72
C HIS A 321 2.60 -7.97 9.91
N VAL A 322 1.80 -8.84 10.51
CA VAL A 322 0.92 -8.47 11.64
C VAL A 322 1.71 -8.24 12.92
N VAL A 323 2.66 -9.14 13.23
CA VAL A 323 3.53 -8.97 14.42
C VAL A 323 4.38 -7.70 14.31
N ALA A 324 4.89 -7.38 13.11
CA ALA A 324 5.60 -6.13 12.89
C ALA A 324 4.71 -4.91 13.19
N VAL A 325 3.45 -4.93 12.74
CA VAL A 325 2.51 -3.83 13.02
C VAL A 325 2.22 -3.71 14.52
N ASP A 326 2.03 -4.81 15.24
CA ASP A 326 1.83 -4.77 16.70
C ASP A 326 3.04 -4.12 17.41
N LEU A 327 4.27 -4.49 17.03
CA LEU A 327 5.50 -3.87 17.57
C LEU A 327 5.57 -2.37 17.29
N LEU A 328 5.20 -1.94 16.08
CA LEU A 328 5.19 -0.54 15.67
C LEU A 328 4.15 0.27 16.44
N LEU A 329 2.94 -0.26 16.62
CA LEU A 329 1.88 0.40 17.39
C LEU A 329 2.26 0.55 18.87
N ASP A 330 2.90 -0.47 19.46
CA ASP A 330 3.44 -0.40 20.83
C ASP A 330 4.50 0.69 20.97
N ALA A 331 5.42 0.79 20.00
CA ALA A 331 6.45 1.82 19.97
C ALA A 331 5.84 3.22 19.86
N VAL A 332 5.01 3.45 18.86
CA VAL A 332 4.35 4.74 18.61
C VAL A 332 3.44 5.14 19.78
N GLY A 333 2.69 4.18 20.33
CA GLY A 333 1.82 4.42 21.50
C GLY A 333 2.60 4.79 22.75
N ARG A 334 3.80 4.21 22.98
CA ARG A 334 4.70 4.60 24.08
C ARG A 334 5.20 6.02 23.87
N LEU A 335 5.72 6.34 22.71
CA LEU A 335 6.22 7.67 22.38
C LEU A 335 5.14 8.75 22.55
N GLN A 336 3.91 8.47 22.11
CA GLN A 336 2.77 9.38 22.29
C GLN A 336 2.46 9.63 23.77
N ARG A 337 2.39 8.58 24.61
CA ARG A 337 2.11 8.72 26.05
C ARG A 337 3.21 9.47 26.79
N THR A 338 4.48 9.23 26.44
CA THR A 338 5.63 9.80 27.13
C THR A 338 6.10 11.15 26.57
N GLY A 339 5.53 11.58 25.44
CA GLY A 339 5.78 12.89 24.85
C GLY A 339 5.30 14.09 25.68
N GLY A 340 4.41 13.82 26.67
CA GLY A 340 3.81 14.83 27.55
C GLY A 340 2.67 15.59 26.87
N THR A 341 2.18 16.64 27.55
CA THR A 341 1.01 17.43 27.07
C THR A 341 1.24 18.05 25.69
N GLY A 342 2.45 18.49 25.37
CA GLY A 342 2.78 19.04 24.07
C GLY A 342 2.62 18.05 22.91
N ALA A 343 2.74 16.76 23.18
CA ALA A 343 2.51 15.70 22.19
C ALA A 343 1.03 15.53 21.79
N GLN A 344 0.12 16.12 22.57
CA GLN A 344 -1.33 16.11 22.29
C GLN A 344 -1.80 17.25 21.39
N SER A 345 -0.91 18.23 21.09
CA SER A 345 -1.25 19.37 20.26
C SER A 345 -1.62 18.95 18.84
N LEU A 346 -2.78 19.35 18.32
CA LEU A 346 -3.24 19.04 16.97
C LEU A 346 -2.28 19.51 15.87
N GLY A 347 -1.51 20.58 16.12
CA GLY A 347 -0.46 21.06 15.21
C GLY A 347 0.86 20.29 15.30
N GLY A 348 0.97 19.31 16.20
CA GLY A 348 2.20 18.54 16.41
C GLY A 348 2.29 17.28 15.52
N ASP A 349 3.50 16.92 15.10
CA ASP A 349 3.71 15.74 14.26
C ASP A 349 3.44 14.42 15.01
N LEU A 350 3.84 14.33 16.29
CA LEU A 350 3.82 13.07 17.03
C LEU A 350 2.40 12.48 17.13
N GLN A 351 1.39 13.32 17.48
CA GLN A 351 0.00 12.85 17.52
C GLN A 351 -0.52 12.47 16.13
N ARG A 352 -0.05 13.13 15.07
CA ARG A 352 -0.42 12.79 13.69
C ARG A 352 0.10 11.40 13.32
N PHE A 353 1.38 11.12 13.55
CA PHE A 353 1.95 9.79 13.35
C PHE A 353 1.22 8.70 14.15
N TRP A 354 0.88 9.00 15.40
CA TRP A 354 0.12 8.07 16.25
C TRP A 354 -1.27 7.78 15.69
N ARG A 355 -2.03 8.80 15.30
CA ARG A 355 -3.37 8.63 14.72
C ARG A 355 -3.31 7.87 13.39
N ASP A 356 -2.37 8.23 12.55
CA ASP A 356 -2.19 7.62 11.23
C ASP A 356 -1.81 6.15 11.34
N ALA A 357 -0.85 5.79 12.19
CA ALA A 357 -0.46 4.40 12.43
C ALA A 357 -1.63 3.56 12.94
N ASN A 358 -2.40 4.08 13.93
CA ASN A 358 -3.55 3.36 14.48
C ASN A 358 -4.68 3.20 13.46
N THR A 359 -4.94 4.22 12.63
CA THR A 359 -5.95 4.16 11.56
C THR A 359 -5.54 3.14 10.49
N ALA A 360 -4.28 3.17 10.03
CA ALA A 360 -3.74 2.24 9.05
C ALA A 360 -3.80 0.78 9.52
N ALA A 361 -3.47 0.53 10.78
CA ALA A 361 -3.52 -0.81 11.39
C ALA A 361 -4.93 -1.40 11.50
N GLY A 362 -5.97 -0.58 11.35
CA GLY A 362 -7.35 -1.03 11.25
C GLY A 362 -7.66 -1.89 10.01
N HIS A 363 -6.77 -1.92 9.01
CA HIS A 363 -7.00 -2.62 7.75
C HIS A 363 -7.16 -4.14 7.94
N ALA A 364 -8.13 -4.74 7.23
CA ALA A 364 -8.52 -6.14 7.41
C ALA A 364 -7.37 -7.15 7.18
N VAL A 365 -6.43 -6.84 6.30
CA VAL A 365 -5.25 -7.68 6.00
C VAL A 365 -4.30 -7.81 7.20
N LEU A 366 -4.33 -6.84 8.13
CA LEU A 366 -3.46 -6.78 9.31
C LEU A 366 -4.11 -7.38 10.58
N LYS A 367 -5.17 -8.16 10.43
CA LYS A 367 -5.83 -8.82 11.59
C LYS A 367 -5.04 -10.03 12.06
N TRP A 368 -4.82 -10.11 13.38
CA TRP A 368 -4.02 -11.17 14.03
C TRP A 368 -4.63 -12.56 13.86
N GLU A 369 -5.93 -12.72 14.18
CA GLU A 369 -6.54 -14.05 14.21
C GLU A 369 -6.40 -14.86 12.91
N PRO A 370 -6.72 -14.30 11.71
CA PRO A 370 -6.53 -15.02 10.45
C PRO A 370 -5.08 -15.40 10.18
N ALA A 371 -4.13 -14.50 10.48
CA ALA A 371 -2.70 -14.73 10.29
C ALA A 371 -2.17 -15.83 11.23
N ALA A 372 -2.54 -15.76 12.51
CA ALA A 372 -2.14 -16.73 13.52
C ALA A 372 -2.69 -18.12 13.22
N ARG A 373 -3.97 -18.24 12.87
CA ARG A 373 -4.62 -19.52 12.53
C ARG A 373 -3.99 -20.15 11.30
N ARG A 374 -3.73 -19.35 10.25
CA ARG A 374 -3.07 -19.83 9.04
C ARG A 374 -1.69 -20.37 9.35
N PHE A 375 -0.86 -19.61 10.10
CA PHE A 375 0.49 -20.02 10.48
C PHE A 375 0.48 -21.28 11.36
N GLY A 376 -0.32 -21.28 12.43
CA GLY A 376 -0.42 -22.42 13.35
C GLY A 376 -0.88 -23.70 12.64
N SER A 377 -1.91 -23.61 11.80
CA SER A 377 -2.39 -24.74 11.02
C SER A 377 -1.36 -25.28 10.02
N ALA A 378 -0.57 -24.42 9.39
CA ALA A 378 0.48 -24.84 8.47
C ALA A 378 1.58 -25.61 9.23
N ARG A 379 2.06 -25.07 10.35
CA ARG A 379 3.12 -25.68 11.16
C ARG A 379 2.70 -27.01 11.81
N LEU A 380 1.47 -27.09 12.30
CA LEU A 380 0.97 -28.35 12.91
C LEU A 380 0.82 -29.47 11.85
N ARG A 381 0.40 -29.13 10.61
CA ARG A 381 0.34 -30.11 9.52
C ARG A 381 1.73 -30.62 9.13
N GLU A 382 2.74 -29.71 8.98
CA GLU A 382 4.13 -30.12 8.70
C GLU A 382 4.65 -31.08 9.77
N ALA A 383 4.52 -30.72 11.05
CA ALA A 383 4.98 -31.57 12.15
C ALA A 383 4.28 -32.94 12.21
N ALA A 384 3.00 -33.01 11.84
CA ALA A 384 2.28 -34.29 11.79
C ALA A 384 2.78 -35.21 10.66
N THR A 385 3.23 -34.62 9.54
CA THR A 385 3.80 -35.39 8.40
C THR A 385 5.19 -35.95 8.75
N ASP A 386 5.98 -35.23 9.56
CA ASP A 386 7.32 -35.66 9.96
C ASP A 386 7.30 -36.78 11.03
N VAL A 387 6.15 -37.01 11.68
CA VAL A 387 5.97 -38.05 12.73
C VAL A 387 5.31 -39.34 12.19
N SER A 388 4.71 -39.27 11.00
CA SER A 388 4.09 -40.40 10.30
C SER A 388 5.05 -41.14 9.37
#